data_f7da99c4a89ac60959189f7438530d90
#
_entry.id   f7da99c4a89ac60959189f7438530d90
#
_cell.length_a   1.000
_cell.length_b   1.000
_cell.length_c   1.000
_cell.angle_alpha   90.00
_cell.angle_beta   90.00
_cell.angle_gamma   90.00
#
_symmetry.space_group_name_H-M   'P 1'
#
loop_
_entity.id
_entity.type
_entity.pdbx_description
1 polymer ?
#
loop_
_entity_poly.entity_id
_entity_poly.type
_entity_poly.pdbx_seq_one_letter_code
_entity_poly.pdbx_strand_id
1 'polypeptide(L)'
;PTQSLFAIVSGTDRHVVCFGTETTIGSSGTQDNMFIRWCDQETINEWTPTATNTAGSQRLTDGSTLVSAKRSRGAVLIWSDTAMYQMQLVGAPFTFGFSQLGANCGAVGLNSTIDINGTAFWMGKDSFFMFDGSVQKLRCAVEDYVFKDISEGGQRDTFAASNGEFNEVTWFYCSANSTTIDRCVTYNYADQIWYTGSLSRSSWVDKNVYSYPYATLYDSSSTDATISTITGLTAGRTQMYSQEIGNNAAGAAMTAFIESGDFVLPEAGENLMSVRRFIPDFKNLAGT
;
A
#
# COMPACT_ATOMS: atom_id res chain seq x y z
N PRO A 1 -25.72 -5.02 -4.65
CA PRO A 1 -25.53 -3.76 -3.90
C PRO A 1 -25.56 -2.56 -4.84
N THR A 2 -26.00 -1.41 -4.32
CA THR A 2 -26.04 -0.14 -5.06
C THR A 2 -24.90 0.80 -4.65
N GLN A 3 -24.31 0.54 -3.48
CA GLN A 3 -23.17 1.28 -2.96
C GLN A 3 -22.16 0.34 -2.30
N SER A 4 -20.88 0.66 -2.45
CA SER A 4 -19.77 0.06 -1.72
C SER A 4 -18.58 1.00 -1.71
N LEU A 5 -17.71 0.91 -0.72
CA LEU A 5 -16.45 1.64 -0.70
C LEU A 5 -15.50 1.09 -1.76
N PHE A 6 -15.40 -0.23 -1.84
CA PHE A 6 -14.62 -0.93 -2.86
C PHE A 6 -15.11 -2.39 -2.99
N ALA A 7 -14.60 -3.09 -3.99
CA ALA A 7 -14.93 -4.49 -4.23
C ALA A 7 -13.71 -5.27 -4.72
N ILE A 8 -13.67 -6.55 -4.42
CA ILE A 8 -12.70 -7.49 -4.98
C ILE A 8 -13.39 -8.78 -5.41
N VAL A 9 -12.70 -9.58 -6.22
CA VAL A 9 -13.09 -10.96 -6.45
C VAL A 9 -12.29 -11.84 -5.49
N SER A 10 -12.95 -12.69 -4.71
CA SER A 10 -12.30 -13.72 -3.90
C SER A 10 -11.54 -14.70 -4.80
N GLY A 11 -10.56 -15.40 -4.25
CA GLY A 11 -9.64 -16.23 -5.03
C GLY A 11 -10.31 -17.29 -5.94
N THR A 12 -10.06 -18.57 -5.64
CA THR A 12 -10.54 -19.71 -6.42
C THR A 12 -12.05 -19.94 -6.34
N ASP A 13 -12.68 -19.46 -5.31
CA ASP A 13 -14.11 -19.55 -5.02
C ASP A 13 -14.98 -18.55 -5.82
N ARG A 14 -14.34 -17.56 -6.47
CA ARG A 14 -14.95 -16.67 -7.49
C ARG A 14 -16.24 -15.96 -7.05
N HIS A 15 -16.27 -15.46 -5.81
CA HIS A 15 -17.31 -14.54 -5.35
C HIS A 15 -16.88 -13.10 -5.55
N VAL A 16 -17.77 -12.23 -5.96
CA VAL A 16 -17.54 -10.78 -5.86
C VAL A 16 -17.91 -10.35 -4.44
N VAL A 17 -17.00 -9.68 -3.77
CA VAL A 17 -17.15 -9.21 -2.40
C VAL A 17 -17.12 -7.69 -2.39
N CYS A 18 -18.19 -7.08 -1.89
CA CYS A 18 -18.32 -5.63 -1.72
C CYS A 18 -18.10 -5.26 -0.25
N PHE A 19 -17.31 -4.23 0.00
CA PHE A 19 -16.94 -3.76 1.31
C PHE A 19 -17.54 -2.37 1.59
N GLY A 20 -18.03 -2.14 2.80
CA GLY A 20 -18.72 -0.91 3.17
C GLY A 20 -20.00 -0.68 2.37
N THR A 21 -20.86 -1.69 2.29
CA THR A 21 -22.06 -1.69 1.46
C THR A 21 -23.34 -1.47 2.30
N GLU A 22 -24.47 -1.34 1.64
CA GLU A 22 -25.75 -1.23 2.33
C GLU A 22 -26.13 -2.53 3.06
N THR A 23 -26.75 -2.40 4.23
CA THR A 23 -27.29 -3.53 5.01
C THR A 23 -28.55 -4.10 4.38
N THR A 24 -29.34 -3.27 3.70
CA THR A 24 -30.52 -3.67 2.94
C THR A 24 -30.25 -3.48 1.46
N ILE A 25 -30.30 -4.57 0.68
CA ILE A 25 -30.00 -4.56 -0.75
C ILE A 25 -30.90 -3.56 -1.48
N GLY A 26 -30.29 -2.70 -2.29
CA GLY A 26 -31.01 -1.70 -3.07
C GLY A 26 -31.39 -0.44 -2.30
N SER A 27 -31.03 -0.32 -1.02
CA SER A 27 -31.31 0.85 -0.18
C SER A 27 -30.02 1.58 0.19
N SER A 28 -29.61 2.53 -0.63
CA SER A 28 -28.36 3.30 -0.43
C SER A 28 -28.29 4.05 0.91
N GLY A 29 -29.45 4.43 1.48
CA GLY A 29 -29.53 5.08 2.79
C GLY A 29 -29.19 4.18 3.98
N THR A 30 -28.98 2.87 3.78
CA THR A 30 -28.59 1.92 4.82
C THR A 30 -27.11 1.48 4.72
N GLN A 31 -26.27 2.29 4.08
CA GLN A 31 -24.85 1.98 3.98
C GLN A 31 -24.18 1.95 5.37
N ASP A 32 -23.44 0.87 5.62
CA ASP A 32 -22.59 0.69 6.80
C ASP A 32 -21.17 0.41 6.32
N ASN A 33 -20.23 1.26 6.70
CA ASN A 33 -18.85 1.17 6.26
C ASN A 33 -18.11 -0.07 6.78
N MET A 34 -18.67 -0.79 7.76
CA MET A 34 -18.14 -2.05 8.29
C MET A 34 -18.86 -3.29 7.77
N PHE A 35 -19.83 -3.11 6.85
CA PHE A 35 -20.65 -4.20 6.33
C PHE A 35 -20.06 -4.76 5.04
N ILE A 36 -19.96 -6.09 4.98
CA ILE A 36 -19.44 -6.85 3.83
C ILE A 36 -20.60 -7.66 3.24
N ARG A 37 -20.66 -7.71 1.92
CA ARG A 37 -21.61 -8.56 1.20
C ARG A 37 -20.91 -9.23 0.02
N TRP A 38 -21.24 -10.51 -0.20
CA TRP A 38 -20.74 -11.24 -1.35
C TRP A 38 -21.90 -11.84 -2.15
N CYS A 39 -21.70 -11.95 -3.47
CA CYS A 39 -22.66 -12.58 -4.38
C CYS A 39 -22.63 -14.10 -4.26
N ASP A 40 -23.53 -14.76 -4.94
CA ASP A 40 -23.44 -16.20 -5.16
C ASP A 40 -22.21 -16.54 -6.02
N GLN A 41 -21.74 -17.78 -5.94
CA GLN A 41 -20.55 -18.23 -6.65
C GLN A 41 -20.73 -18.07 -8.16
N GLU A 42 -19.72 -17.50 -8.83
CA GLU A 42 -19.67 -17.32 -10.30
C GLU A 42 -20.79 -16.48 -10.91
N THR A 43 -21.59 -15.78 -10.10
CA THR A 43 -22.65 -14.89 -10.61
C THR A 43 -22.63 -13.54 -9.90
N ILE A 44 -22.82 -12.47 -10.66
CA ILE A 44 -22.90 -11.10 -10.11
C ILE A 44 -24.35 -10.62 -9.91
N ASN A 45 -25.33 -11.44 -10.24
CA ASN A 45 -26.72 -11.04 -10.19
C ASN A 45 -27.42 -11.46 -8.89
N GLU A 46 -26.88 -12.46 -8.18
CA GLU A 46 -27.48 -13.04 -6.99
C GLU A 46 -26.74 -12.59 -5.73
N TRP A 47 -27.37 -11.65 -5.01
CA TRP A 47 -26.81 -11.05 -3.79
C TRP A 47 -27.63 -11.33 -2.53
N THR A 48 -28.85 -11.88 -2.71
CA THR A 48 -29.75 -12.19 -1.60
C THR A 48 -29.47 -13.59 -1.11
N PRO A 49 -29.11 -13.76 0.19
CA PRO A 49 -28.91 -15.09 0.75
C PRO A 49 -30.17 -15.93 0.71
N THR A 50 -30.06 -17.17 0.24
CA THR A 50 -31.11 -18.17 0.23
C THR A 50 -30.59 -19.51 0.76
N ALA A 51 -31.44 -20.46 0.99
CA ALA A 51 -31.02 -21.80 1.45
C ALA A 51 -30.24 -22.60 0.39
N THR A 52 -30.26 -22.17 -0.87
CA THR A 52 -29.69 -22.90 -2.00
C THR A 52 -28.51 -22.20 -2.68
N ASN A 53 -28.18 -20.95 -2.31
CA ASN A 53 -27.08 -20.21 -2.85
C ASN A 53 -25.98 -19.93 -1.79
N THR A 54 -24.87 -19.45 -2.24
CA THR A 54 -23.70 -19.13 -1.40
C THR A 54 -23.58 -17.63 -1.08
N ALA A 55 -24.54 -16.82 -1.55
CA ALA A 55 -24.55 -15.37 -1.24
C ALA A 55 -24.69 -15.12 0.26
N GLY A 56 -24.09 -14.05 0.74
CA GLY A 56 -24.14 -13.74 2.15
C GLY A 56 -23.66 -12.35 2.50
N SER A 57 -23.67 -12.08 3.79
CA SER A 57 -23.18 -10.82 4.33
C SER A 57 -22.69 -10.98 5.77
N GLN A 58 -21.77 -10.11 6.17
CA GLN A 58 -21.23 -10.06 7.52
C GLN A 58 -20.87 -8.61 7.88
N ARG A 59 -21.16 -8.21 9.12
CA ARG A 59 -20.65 -6.97 9.69
C ARG A 59 -19.43 -7.27 10.54
N LEU A 60 -18.32 -6.55 10.31
CA LEU A 60 -17.16 -6.57 11.20
C LEU A 60 -17.36 -5.57 12.35
N THR A 61 -16.70 -5.82 13.48
CA THR A 61 -17.01 -5.13 14.74
C THR A 61 -15.98 -4.10 15.18
N ASP A 62 -14.71 -4.29 14.82
CA ASP A 62 -13.62 -3.43 15.28
C ASP A 62 -13.18 -2.49 14.15
N GLY A 63 -13.50 -1.22 14.34
CA GLY A 63 -13.28 -0.14 13.38
C GLY A 63 -14.52 0.67 13.07
N SER A 64 -14.33 1.73 12.31
CA SER A 64 -15.40 2.62 11.84
C SER A 64 -15.61 2.51 10.32
N THR A 65 -14.60 2.08 9.58
CA THR A 65 -14.64 1.93 8.13
C THR A 65 -13.69 0.83 7.65
N LEU A 66 -14.12 0.08 6.65
CA LEU A 66 -13.25 -0.83 5.91
C LEU A 66 -12.39 -0.01 4.95
N VAL A 67 -11.09 -0.25 4.95
CA VAL A 67 -10.12 0.56 4.22
C VAL A 67 -9.56 -0.18 3.02
N SER A 68 -9.16 -1.43 3.20
CA SER A 68 -8.50 -2.22 2.14
C SER A 68 -8.82 -3.70 2.25
N ALA A 69 -8.69 -4.41 1.15
CA ALA A 69 -8.68 -5.87 1.13
C ALA A 69 -7.74 -6.39 0.04
N LYS A 70 -7.02 -7.47 0.34
CA LYS A 70 -6.11 -8.14 -0.59
C LYS A 70 -6.30 -9.66 -0.52
N ARG A 71 -6.16 -10.31 -1.67
CA ARG A 71 -6.10 -11.78 -1.72
C ARG A 71 -4.74 -12.26 -1.26
N SER A 72 -4.72 -13.26 -0.39
CA SER A 72 -3.51 -13.90 0.10
C SER A 72 -3.78 -15.39 0.33
N ARG A 73 -2.90 -16.26 -0.04
CA ARG A 73 -2.84 -17.73 0.22
C ARG A 73 -4.17 -18.41 0.60
N GLY A 74 -5.17 -18.33 -0.28
CA GLY A 74 -6.47 -18.98 -0.07
C GLY A 74 -7.43 -18.26 0.89
N ALA A 75 -7.12 -17.02 1.24
CA ALA A 75 -7.97 -16.15 2.05
C ALA A 75 -8.00 -14.73 1.48
N VAL A 76 -8.90 -13.92 1.99
CA VAL A 76 -8.92 -12.47 1.80
C VAL A 76 -8.54 -11.82 3.12
N LEU A 77 -7.47 -11.03 3.09
CA LEU A 77 -7.07 -10.18 4.21
C LEU A 77 -7.80 -8.84 4.07
N ILE A 78 -8.40 -8.37 5.16
CA ILE A 78 -9.25 -7.19 5.19
C ILE A 78 -8.74 -6.26 6.29
N TRP A 79 -8.58 -4.99 5.97
CA TRP A 79 -8.20 -3.96 6.93
C TRP A 79 -9.34 -2.98 7.16
N SER A 80 -9.64 -2.74 8.41
CA SER A 80 -10.37 -1.55 8.84
C SER A 80 -9.38 -0.43 9.16
N ASP A 81 -9.89 0.70 9.59
CA ASP A 81 -9.10 1.82 10.12
C ASP A 81 -8.37 1.48 11.44
N THR A 82 -8.73 0.39 12.13
CA THR A 82 -8.14 -0.01 13.42
C THR A 82 -7.64 -1.43 13.48
N ALA A 83 -8.17 -2.36 12.67
CA ALA A 83 -7.94 -3.78 12.84
C ALA A 83 -7.71 -4.49 11.49
N MET A 84 -7.15 -5.69 11.58
CA MET A 84 -6.98 -6.60 10.47
C MET A 84 -7.80 -7.87 10.68
N TYR A 85 -8.47 -8.32 9.62
CA TYR A 85 -9.29 -9.52 9.59
C TYR A 85 -8.89 -10.45 8.46
N GLN A 86 -9.26 -11.70 8.61
CA GLN A 86 -9.19 -12.72 7.56
C GLN A 86 -10.60 -13.18 7.23
N MET A 87 -10.90 -13.28 5.95
CA MET A 87 -12.07 -13.92 5.38
C MET A 87 -11.63 -15.18 4.65
N GLN A 88 -12.16 -16.33 5.03
CA GLN A 88 -11.78 -17.63 4.48
C GLN A 88 -13.01 -18.43 4.10
N LEU A 89 -12.95 -19.16 2.99
CA LEU A 89 -14.00 -20.09 2.58
C LEU A 89 -14.06 -21.26 3.58
N VAL A 90 -15.19 -21.43 4.24
CA VAL A 90 -15.43 -22.51 5.21
C VAL A 90 -16.46 -23.54 4.73
N GLY A 91 -17.20 -23.21 3.65
CA GLY A 91 -18.23 -24.06 3.09
C GLY A 91 -19.56 -23.98 3.85
N ALA A 92 -20.51 -24.83 3.42
CA ALA A 92 -21.86 -24.84 3.98
C ALA A 92 -21.87 -25.20 5.47
N PRO A 93 -22.77 -24.64 6.27
CA PRO A 93 -23.83 -23.68 5.91
C PRO A 93 -23.34 -22.21 5.79
N PHE A 94 -22.14 -21.93 6.20
CA PHE A 94 -21.53 -20.59 6.15
C PHE A 94 -20.53 -20.56 4.99
N THR A 95 -20.77 -19.78 3.98
CA THR A 95 -19.85 -19.66 2.84
C THR A 95 -18.48 -19.20 3.28
N PHE A 96 -18.43 -18.12 4.06
CA PHE A 96 -17.18 -17.54 4.59
C PHE A 96 -17.20 -17.46 6.11
N GLY A 97 -16.02 -17.75 6.68
CA GLY A 97 -15.69 -17.46 8.08
C GLY A 97 -14.81 -16.21 8.18
N PHE A 98 -15.03 -15.44 9.24
CA PHE A 98 -14.28 -14.23 9.53
C PHE A 98 -13.57 -14.37 10.87
N SER A 99 -12.29 -14.01 10.92
CA SER A 99 -11.50 -13.96 12.14
C SER A 99 -10.69 -12.68 12.20
N GLN A 100 -10.63 -12.06 13.37
CA GLN A 100 -9.74 -10.92 13.60
C GLN A 100 -8.32 -11.43 13.85
N LEU A 101 -7.36 -10.89 13.11
CA LEU A 101 -5.95 -11.27 13.18
C LEU A 101 -5.14 -10.33 14.07
N GLY A 102 -5.56 -9.05 14.15
CA GLY A 102 -4.90 -8.04 14.96
C GLY A 102 -5.78 -6.84 15.23
N ALA A 103 -5.47 -6.14 16.32
CA ALA A 103 -6.07 -4.87 16.71
C ALA A 103 -4.98 -3.77 16.72
N ASN A 104 -5.40 -2.51 16.60
CA ASN A 104 -4.50 -1.35 16.52
C ASN A 104 -3.46 -1.46 15.39
N CYS A 105 -3.86 -2.07 14.28
CA CYS A 105 -3.03 -2.31 13.11
C CYS A 105 -3.76 -2.02 11.79
N GLY A 106 -4.69 -1.06 11.82
CA GLY A 106 -5.45 -0.64 10.65
C GLY A 106 -4.57 -0.09 9.53
N ALA A 107 -5.13 0.02 8.33
CA ALA A 107 -4.46 0.60 7.17
C ALA A 107 -4.89 2.06 6.93
N VAL A 108 -4.01 2.88 6.34
CA VAL A 108 -4.29 4.31 6.08
C VAL A 108 -5.03 4.56 4.78
N GLY A 109 -4.92 3.68 3.78
CA GLY A 109 -5.53 3.86 2.47
C GLY A 109 -5.77 2.56 1.74
N LEU A 110 -6.64 2.59 0.73
CA LEU A 110 -7.05 1.43 -0.06
C LEU A 110 -5.86 0.68 -0.68
N ASN A 111 -4.86 1.41 -1.12
CA ASN A 111 -3.69 0.88 -1.79
C ASN A 111 -2.43 0.89 -0.90
N SER A 112 -2.53 1.26 0.37
CA SER A 112 -1.40 1.25 1.30
C SER A 112 -0.97 -0.15 1.76
N THR A 113 -1.70 -1.17 1.30
CA THR A 113 -1.49 -2.59 1.62
C THR A 113 -1.01 -3.35 0.39
N ILE A 114 -0.09 -4.28 0.56
CA ILE A 114 0.40 -5.16 -0.50
C ILE A 114 0.63 -6.57 0.03
N ASP A 115 0.36 -7.58 -0.79
CA ASP A 115 0.72 -8.97 -0.52
C ASP A 115 1.86 -9.40 -1.45
N ILE A 116 2.92 -9.91 -0.87
CA ILE A 116 4.08 -10.44 -1.59
C ILE A 116 4.26 -11.90 -1.18
N ASN A 117 3.88 -12.79 -2.09
CA ASN A 117 4.01 -14.23 -1.88
C ASN A 117 3.35 -14.75 -0.58
N GLY A 118 2.24 -14.09 -0.16
CA GLY A 118 1.48 -14.45 1.02
C GLY A 118 2.00 -13.86 2.33
N THR A 119 2.92 -12.92 2.26
CA THR A 119 3.27 -12.00 3.34
C THR A 119 2.67 -10.65 3.01
N ALA A 120 1.81 -10.14 3.87
CA ALA A 120 1.22 -8.82 3.67
C ALA A 120 2.03 -7.75 4.40
N PHE A 121 2.22 -6.60 3.73
CA PHE A 121 2.86 -5.42 4.29
C PHE A 121 1.92 -4.24 4.14
N TRP A 122 1.86 -3.35 5.15
CA TRP A 122 1.04 -2.14 5.05
C TRP A 122 1.53 -0.99 5.91
N MET A 123 1.16 0.20 5.50
CA MET A 123 1.30 1.41 6.29
C MET A 123 0.04 1.61 7.14
N GLY A 124 0.19 1.66 8.44
CA GLY A 124 -0.82 2.08 9.39
C GLY A 124 -0.75 3.59 9.65
N LYS A 125 -1.54 4.07 10.61
CA LYS A 125 -1.65 5.50 10.92
C LYS A 125 -0.36 6.12 11.44
N ASP A 126 0.44 5.35 12.17
CA ASP A 126 1.65 5.79 12.86
C ASP A 126 2.80 4.78 12.78
N SER A 127 2.61 3.69 12.07
CA SER A 127 3.56 2.58 12.06
C SER A 127 3.43 1.73 10.81
N PHE A 128 4.44 0.92 10.52
CA PHE A 128 4.42 -0.09 9.48
C PHE A 128 4.22 -1.47 10.10
N PHE A 129 3.50 -2.32 9.39
CA PHE A 129 3.16 -3.65 9.84
C PHE A 129 3.41 -4.69 8.76
N MET A 130 3.57 -5.95 9.19
CA MET A 130 3.57 -7.13 8.34
C MET A 130 2.71 -8.25 8.93
N PHE A 131 2.30 -9.15 8.06
CA PHE A 131 1.58 -10.38 8.42
C PHE A 131 2.15 -11.55 7.62
N ASP A 132 2.68 -12.52 8.32
CA ASP A 132 3.22 -13.79 7.79
C ASP A 132 2.58 -15.03 8.43
N GLY A 133 1.42 -14.84 9.06
CA GLY A 133 0.72 -15.78 9.93
C GLY A 133 0.40 -15.14 11.29
N SER A 134 1.13 -14.10 11.65
CA SER A 134 0.85 -13.21 12.80
C SER A 134 1.10 -11.76 12.43
N VAL A 135 0.32 -10.83 13.01
CA VAL A 135 0.52 -9.41 12.82
C VAL A 135 1.72 -8.94 13.65
N GLN A 136 2.66 -8.29 12.99
CA GLN A 136 3.87 -7.76 13.62
C GLN A 136 4.07 -6.30 13.23
N LYS A 137 4.42 -5.46 14.20
CA LYS A 137 4.89 -4.09 13.92
C LYS A 137 6.34 -4.18 13.41
N LEU A 138 6.62 -3.56 12.29
CA LEU A 138 7.96 -3.44 11.75
C LEU A 138 8.75 -2.38 12.53
N ARG A 139 9.98 -2.70 12.89
CA ARG A 139 10.90 -1.69 13.43
C ARG A 139 11.39 -0.81 12.30
N CYS A 140 11.05 0.46 12.34
CA CYS A 140 11.39 1.41 11.29
C CYS A 140 12.28 2.52 11.87
N ALA A 141 13.51 2.60 11.40
CA ALA A 141 14.47 3.62 11.85
C ALA A 141 14.06 5.04 11.41
N VAL A 142 13.25 5.15 10.36
CA VAL A 142 12.77 6.43 9.80
C VAL A 142 11.29 6.68 10.12
N GLU A 143 10.70 5.95 11.07
CA GLU A 143 9.27 6.06 11.43
C GLU A 143 8.89 7.50 11.79
N ASP A 144 9.63 8.12 12.67
CA ASP A 144 9.41 9.50 13.10
C ASP A 144 9.51 10.52 11.95
N TYR A 145 10.46 10.31 11.05
CA TYR A 145 10.63 11.16 9.88
C TYR A 145 9.41 11.08 8.96
N VAL A 146 8.96 9.88 8.64
CA VAL A 146 7.83 9.67 7.73
C VAL A 146 6.53 10.18 8.33
N PHE A 147 6.18 9.77 9.56
CA PHE A 147 4.89 10.10 10.16
C PHE A 147 4.77 11.54 10.68
N LYS A 148 5.87 12.28 10.82
CA LYS A 148 5.86 13.73 11.03
C LYS A 148 5.71 14.52 9.73
N ASP A 149 6.17 13.94 8.61
CA ASP A 149 6.15 14.59 7.30
C ASP A 149 4.87 14.27 6.49
N ILE A 150 4.16 13.19 6.80
CA ILE A 150 2.98 12.78 6.03
C ILE A 150 1.82 13.76 6.18
N SER A 151 1.19 14.12 5.06
CA SER A 151 -0.03 14.96 5.05
C SER A 151 -1.22 14.18 5.61
N GLU A 152 -1.90 14.72 6.63
CA GLU A 152 -3.11 14.12 7.20
C GLU A 152 -4.22 13.91 6.14
N GLY A 153 -4.38 14.86 5.22
CA GLY A 153 -5.34 14.76 4.12
C GLY A 153 -4.92 13.78 3.03
N GLY A 154 -3.61 13.61 2.83
CA GLY A 154 -3.02 12.77 1.77
C GLY A 154 -2.76 11.32 2.18
N GLN A 155 -2.99 10.93 3.42
CA GLN A 155 -2.76 9.55 3.88
C GLN A 155 -3.52 8.50 3.07
N ARG A 156 -4.75 8.81 2.67
CA ARG A 156 -5.61 7.89 1.89
C ARG A 156 -5.08 7.62 0.49
N ASP A 157 -4.28 8.52 -0.06
CA ASP A 157 -3.69 8.41 -1.40
C ASP A 157 -2.40 7.59 -1.40
N THR A 158 -1.89 7.25 -0.22
CA THR A 158 -0.71 6.39 -0.06
C THR A 158 -0.93 5.05 -0.74
N PHE A 159 0.04 4.64 -1.55
CA PHE A 159 0.02 3.30 -2.12
C PHE A 159 1.34 2.57 -1.91
N ALA A 160 1.25 1.25 -1.80
CA ALA A 160 2.38 0.34 -1.67
C ALA A 160 2.72 -0.27 -3.03
N ALA A 161 3.99 -0.43 -3.29
CA ALA A 161 4.55 -1.04 -4.49
C ALA A 161 5.62 -2.08 -4.12
N SER A 162 5.73 -3.14 -4.91
CA SER A 162 6.82 -4.11 -4.77
C SER A 162 7.90 -3.87 -5.80
N ASN A 163 9.13 -4.15 -5.42
CA ASN A 163 10.25 -4.33 -6.31
C ASN A 163 10.90 -5.70 -6.00
N GLY A 164 10.43 -6.71 -6.69
CA GLY A 164 10.81 -8.10 -6.42
C GLY A 164 12.28 -8.41 -6.69
N GLU A 165 12.95 -7.62 -7.53
CA GLU A 165 14.38 -7.79 -7.83
C GLU A 165 15.26 -7.49 -6.62
N PHE A 166 14.88 -6.47 -5.84
CA PHE A 166 15.63 -6.00 -4.68
C PHE A 166 15.02 -6.40 -3.34
N ASN A 167 13.94 -7.19 -3.34
CA ASN A 167 13.21 -7.59 -2.13
C ASN A 167 12.67 -6.39 -1.35
N GLU A 168 12.00 -5.47 -2.04
CA GLU A 168 11.57 -4.19 -1.48
C GLU A 168 10.07 -4.00 -1.54
N VAL A 169 9.57 -3.32 -0.51
CA VAL A 169 8.26 -2.69 -0.48
C VAL A 169 8.45 -1.19 -0.34
N THR A 170 7.89 -0.43 -1.26
CA THR A 170 7.91 1.03 -1.25
C THR A 170 6.52 1.59 -1.04
N TRP A 171 6.34 2.47 -0.06
CA TRP A 171 5.14 3.28 0.11
C TRP A 171 5.40 4.67 -0.43
N PHE A 172 4.56 5.08 -1.37
CA PHE A 172 4.54 6.43 -1.93
C PHE A 172 3.48 7.24 -1.20
N TYR A 173 3.84 8.42 -0.69
CA TYR A 173 2.96 9.24 0.14
C TYR A 173 3.10 10.73 -0.16
N CYS A 174 2.10 11.52 0.27
CA CYS A 174 2.13 12.98 0.21
C CYS A 174 2.82 13.53 1.45
N SER A 175 3.82 14.39 1.28
CA SER A 175 4.41 15.15 2.39
C SER A 175 3.44 16.22 2.92
N ALA A 176 3.69 16.74 4.13
CA ALA A 176 2.84 17.72 4.79
C ALA A 176 2.58 19.00 3.98
N ASN A 177 3.51 19.35 3.09
CA ASN A 177 3.43 20.54 2.26
C ASN A 177 3.00 20.25 0.81
N SER A 178 2.59 19.02 0.50
CA SER A 178 2.18 18.60 -0.83
C SER A 178 0.71 18.18 -0.86
N THR A 179 0.07 18.40 -1.99
CA THR A 179 -1.26 17.87 -2.32
C THR A 179 -1.20 16.66 -3.24
N THR A 180 0.00 16.27 -3.65
CA THR A 180 0.25 15.11 -4.51
C THR A 180 1.40 14.28 -3.94
N ILE A 181 1.48 13.03 -4.34
CA ILE A 181 2.55 12.12 -3.89
C ILE A 181 3.91 12.65 -4.36
N ASP A 182 4.81 12.90 -3.43
CA ASP A 182 6.13 13.49 -3.67
C ASP A 182 7.26 12.80 -2.88
N ARG A 183 6.92 11.89 -1.99
CA ARG A 183 7.84 11.15 -1.12
C ARG A 183 7.64 9.65 -1.25
N CYS A 184 8.69 8.93 -0.91
CA CYS A 184 8.61 7.49 -0.73
C CYS A 184 9.43 7.03 0.47
N VAL A 185 9.02 5.92 1.04
CA VAL A 185 9.76 5.17 2.05
C VAL A 185 9.80 3.72 1.63
N THR A 186 10.97 3.12 1.65
CA THR A 186 11.20 1.76 1.18
C THR A 186 11.73 0.89 2.32
N TYR A 187 11.20 -0.30 2.39
CA TYR A 187 11.65 -1.37 3.27
C TYR A 187 12.19 -2.53 2.45
N ASN A 188 13.48 -2.82 2.60
CA ASN A 188 14.07 -4.05 2.11
C ASN A 188 13.78 -5.16 3.15
N TYR A 189 12.91 -6.11 2.77
CA TYR A 189 12.47 -7.14 3.71
C TYR A 189 13.47 -8.31 3.86
N ALA A 190 14.46 -8.42 2.98
CA ALA A 190 15.54 -9.41 3.13
C ALA A 190 16.61 -8.93 4.12
N ASP A 191 17.03 -7.67 4.01
CA ASP A 191 18.08 -7.07 4.83
C ASP A 191 17.53 -6.31 6.04
N GLN A 192 16.21 -6.09 6.12
CA GLN A 192 15.52 -5.33 7.15
C GLN A 192 16.00 -3.88 7.27
N ILE A 193 16.32 -3.26 6.14
CA ILE A 193 16.83 -1.90 6.03
C ILE A 193 15.72 -0.98 5.51
N TRP A 194 15.69 0.25 6.04
CA TRP A 194 14.78 1.31 5.62
C TRP A 194 15.55 2.46 4.97
N TYR A 195 14.94 3.04 3.94
CA TYR A 195 15.41 4.29 3.35
C TYR A 195 14.26 5.12 2.81
N THR A 196 14.49 6.41 2.65
CA THR A 196 13.51 7.39 2.19
C THR A 196 13.99 8.04 0.91
N GLY A 197 13.07 8.55 0.12
CA GLY A 197 13.38 9.25 -1.12
C GLY A 197 12.34 10.30 -1.48
N SER A 198 12.75 11.24 -2.31
CA SER A 198 11.87 12.18 -2.98
C SER A 198 11.58 11.65 -4.39
N LEU A 199 10.54 10.86 -4.51
CA LEU A 199 10.14 10.23 -5.77
C LEU A 199 8.62 10.32 -5.94
N SER A 200 8.20 11.14 -6.89
CA SER A 200 6.78 11.28 -7.21
C SER A 200 6.36 10.19 -8.18
N ARG A 201 5.43 9.35 -7.76
CA ARG A 201 4.79 8.34 -8.63
C ARG A 201 3.31 8.25 -8.27
N SER A 202 2.48 8.01 -9.27
CA SER A 202 1.03 7.84 -9.10
C SER A 202 0.58 6.39 -9.22
N SER A 203 1.39 5.54 -9.83
CA SER A 203 1.18 4.09 -9.89
C SER A 203 2.50 3.36 -10.14
N TRP A 204 2.52 2.07 -9.86
CA TRP A 204 3.69 1.21 -10.01
C TRP A 204 3.27 -0.19 -10.45
N VAL A 205 4.05 -0.78 -11.34
CA VAL A 205 3.94 -2.19 -11.74
C VAL A 205 5.33 -2.81 -11.66
N ASP A 206 5.45 -3.88 -10.90
CA ASP A 206 6.69 -4.65 -10.79
C ASP A 206 7.05 -5.35 -12.11
N LYS A 207 8.30 -5.75 -12.24
CA LYS A 207 8.85 -6.27 -13.49
C LYS A 207 8.20 -7.55 -14.03
N ASN A 208 7.57 -8.38 -13.26
CA ASN A 208 6.89 -9.63 -13.63
C ASN A 208 6.98 -10.07 -15.10
N VAL A 209 6.11 -9.52 -15.97
CA VAL A 209 6.06 -9.77 -17.41
C VAL A 209 7.01 -8.85 -18.19
N TYR A 210 7.38 -7.74 -17.59
CA TYR A 210 8.26 -6.73 -18.18
C TYR A 210 9.71 -6.94 -17.76
N SER A 211 10.64 -6.42 -18.55
CA SER A 211 12.08 -6.49 -18.22
C SER A 211 12.47 -5.60 -17.04
N TYR A 212 11.67 -4.55 -16.78
CA TYR A 212 11.88 -3.55 -15.74
C TYR A 212 10.56 -3.18 -15.09
N PRO A 213 10.55 -2.67 -13.85
CA PRO A 213 9.37 -2.05 -13.28
C PRO A 213 8.98 -0.79 -14.07
N TYR A 214 7.68 -0.51 -14.12
CA TYR A 214 7.15 0.71 -14.71
C TYR A 214 6.35 1.49 -13.69
N ALA A 215 6.49 2.81 -13.75
CA ALA A 215 5.73 3.71 -12.90
C ALA A 215 5.19 4.90 -13.71
N THR A 216 4.09 5.48 -13.24
CA THR A 216 3.53 6.68 -13.84
C THR A 216 3.72 7.87 -12.91
N LEU A 217 3.83 9.05 -13.51
CA LEU A 217 3.81 10.33 -12.84
C LEU A 217 2.75 11.20 -13.50
N TYR A 218 1.86 11.79 -12.71
CA TYR A 218 0.96 12.84 -13.19
C TYR A 218 1.61 14.21 -12.98
N ASP A 219 1.82 14.94 -14.07
CA ASP A 219 2.34 16.30 -14.06
C ASP A 219 1.21 17.28 -14.41
N SER A 220 0.67 17.92 -13.38
CA SER A 220 -0.41 18.89 -13.52
C SER A 220 0.02 20.19 -14.20
N SER A 221 1.32 20.48 -14.23
CA SER A 221 1.88 21.70 -14.82
C SER A 221 2.14 21.59 -16.33
N SER A 222 2.08 20.37 -16.86
CA SER A 222 2.37 20.13 -18.28
C SER A 222 1.30 20.73 -19.18
N THR A 223 1.71 21.63 -20.06
CA THR A 223 0.86 22.27 -21.10
C THR A 223 1.16 21.71 -22.49
N ASP A 224 1.24 20.39 -22.64
CA ASP A 224 1.47 19.76 -23.93
C ASP A 224 0.25 19.97 -24.85
N ALA A 225 0.39 20.87 -25.82
CA ALA A 225 -0.66 21.24 -26.76
C ALA A 225 -1.16 20.06 -27.60
N THR A 226 -0.33 19.04 -27.82
CA THR A 226 -0.69 17.85 -28.61
C THR A 226 -1.70 16.99 -27.87
N ILE A 227 -1.51 16.81 -26.57
CA ILE A 227 -2.42 16.02 -25.72
C ILE A 227 -3.73 16.81 -25.49
N SER A 228 -3.64 18.12 -25.28
CA SER A 228 -4.81 18.98 -25.15
C SER A 228 -5.76 18.86 -26.37
N THR A 229 -5.19 18.79 -27.57
CA THR A 229 -5.97 18.63 -28.80
C THR A 229 -6.67 17.29 -28.92
N ILE A 230 -6.05 16.21 -28.44
CA ILE A 230 -6.58 14.85 -28.55
C ILE A 230 -7.61 14.56 -27.44
N THR A 231 -7.36 15.04 -26.21
CA THR A 231 -8.15 14.66 -25.03
C THR A 231 -9.12 15.74 -24.55
N GLY A 232 -9.01 16.96 -25.08
CA GLY A 232 -9.76 18.13 -24.60
C GLY A 232 -9.34 18.61 -23.20
N LEU A 233 -8.28 18.08 -22.63
CA LEU A 233 -7.72 18.50 -21.36
C LEU A 233 -6.81 19.72 -21.56
N THR A 234 -7.00 20.74 -20.77
CA THR A 234 -6.27 22.02 -20.89
C THR A 234 -4.93 22.03 -20.16
N ALA A 235 -4.71 21.10 -19.24
CA ALA A 235 -3.48 20.97 -18.48
C ALA A 235 -3.33 19.55 -17.90
N GLY A 236 -2.08 19.17 -17.62
CA GLY A 236 -1.71 17.92 -17.01
C GLY A 236 -1.49 16.78 -18.01
N ARG A 237 -0.47 16.00 -17.75
CA ARG A 237 -0.18 14.76 -18.49
C ARG A 237 0.32 13.68 -17.56
N THR A 238 0.07 12.43 -17.93
CA THR A 238 0.69 11.28 -17.29
C THR A 238 1.89 10.82 -18.12
N GLN A 239 3.03 10.73 -17.49
CA GLN A 239 4.26 10.17 -18.07
C GLN A 239 4.49 8.78 -17.49
N MET A 240 4.94 7.85 -18.32
CA MET A 240 5.36 6.52 -17.88
C MET A 240 6.87 6.44 -17.92
N TYR A 241 7.45 5.94 -16.84
CA TYR A 241 8.88 5.78 -16.66
C TYR A 241 9.21 4.30 -16.48
N SER A 242 10.25 3.83 -17.16
CA SER A 242 10.92 2.59 -16.79
C SER A 242 11.79 2.87 -15.57
N GLN A 243 11.69 2.04 -14.56
CA GLN A 243 12.48 2.14 -13.32
C GLN A 243 13.68 1.20 -13.36
N GLU A 244 14.64 1.39 -12.48
CA GLU A 244 15.84 0.54 -12.32
C GLU A 244 16.69 0.44 -13.59
N ILE A 245 16.78 1.52 -14.36
CA ILE A 245 17.60 1.59 -15.59
C ILE A 245 18.60 2.74 -15.47
N GLY A 246 19.90 2.38 -15.43
CA GLY A 246 20.99 3.35 -15.37
C GLY A 246 21.07 4.10 -14.06
N ASN A 247 21.80 5.24 -14.07
CA ASN A 247 22.10 6.00 -12.87
C ASN A 247 21.49 7.43 -12.88
N ASN A 248 20.59 7.70 -13.82
CA ASN A 248 20.01 9.03 -14.03
C ASN A 248 18.49 8.97 -13.93
N ALA A 249 17.89 10.05 -13.45
CA ALA A 249 16.45 10.26 -13.49
C ALA A 249 16.09 11.06 -14.76
N ALA A 250 15.50 10.39 -15.75
CA ALA A 250 15.08 11.00 -17.02
C ALA A 250 16.20 11.84 -17.71
N GLY A 251 17.45 11.34 -17.65
CA GLY A 251 18.62 11.99 -18.24
C GLY A 251 19.31 13.03 -17.33
N ALA A 252 18.75 13.33 -16.16
CA ALA A 252 19.37 14.19 -15.15
C ALA A 252 20.04 13.37 -14.04
N ALA A 253 21.07 13.92 -13.42
CA ALA A 253 21.73 13.29 -12.27
C ALA A 253 20.76 13.16 -11.08
N MET A 254 20.75 12.00 -10.42
CA MET A 254 20.00 11.81 -9.18
C MET A 254 20.83 12.30 -7.99
N THR A 255 20.17 13.01 -7.06
CA THR A 255 20.78 13.32 -5.77
C THR A 255 20.69 12.09 -4.88
N ALA A 256 21.83 11.54 -4.51
CA ALA A 256 21.93 10.42 -3.57
C ALA A 256 22.78 10.82 -2.37
N PHE A 257 22.36 10.40 -1.18
CA PHE A 257 23.13 10.62 0.05
C PHE A 257 23.03 9.40 0.95
N ILE A 258 24.01 9.23 1.80
CA ILE A 258 24.01 8.24 2.89
C ILE A 258 24.25 9.01 4.18
N GLU A 259 23.36 8.83 5.14
CA GLU A 259 23.46 9.38 6.46
C GLU A 259 23.49 8.23 7.48
N SER A 260 24.51 8.18 8.32
CA SER A 260 24.56 7.23 9.43
C SER A 260 23.78 7.77 10.63
N GLY A 261 23.27 6.89 11.47
CA GLY A 261 22.86 7.27 12.81
C GLY A 261 24.03 7.77 13.65
N ASP A 262 23.73 8.36 14.81
CA ASP A 262 24.73 8.82 15.76
C ASP A 262 25.64 7.67 16.20
N PHE A 263 26.95 7.90 16.19
CA PHE A 263 27.91 6.92 16.69
C PHE A 263 27.98 7.03 18.21
N VAL A 264 27.52 5.99 18.89
CA VAL A 264 27.63 5.87 20.34
C VAL A 264 28.73 4.87 20.67
N LEU A 265 29.71 5.29 21.46
CA LEU A 265 30.72 4.38 21.97
C LEU A 265 30.12 3.42 23.02
N PRO A 266 30.46 2.10 23.02
CA PRO A 266 29.77 1.08 23.79
C PRO A 266 29.80 1.24 25.31
N GLU A 267 30.69 2.01 25.86
CA GLU A 267 30.77 2.25 27.30
C GLU A 267 30.29 3.66 27.59
N ALA A 268 29.01 3.74 27.94
CA ALA A 268 28.26 4.95 28.20
C ALA A 268 28.99 5.93 29.12
N GLY A 269 29.17 7.08 28.65
CA GLY A 269 29.65 8.23 29.36
C GLY A 269 29.79 9.38 28.39
N GLU A 270 29.84 10.57 28.88
CA GLU A 270 30.07 11.80 28.13
C GLU A 270 31.48 11.80 27.52
N ASN A 271 31.71 10.97 26.49
CA ASN A 271 32.98 10.85 25.83
C ASN A 271 33.03 11.76 24.60
N LEU A 272 34.10 12.54 24.49
CA LEU A 272 34.42 13.28 23.28
C LEU A 272 35.10 12.36 22.27
N MET A 273 34.51 12.23 21.09
CA MET A 273 35.09 11.50 19.97
C MET A 273 35.82 12.44 19.04
N SER A 274 37.09 12.16 18.74
CA SER A 274 37.85 12.89 17.73
C SER A 274 38.05 12.00 16.50
N VAL A 275 37.40 12.33 15.40
CA VAL A 275 37.59 11.65 14.12
C VAL A 275 38.73 12.31 13.37
N ARG A 276 39.87 11.61 13.23
CA ARG A 276 41.03 12.13 12.51
C ARG A 276 41.05 11.78 11.02
N ARG A 277 40.31 10.74 10.62
CA ARG A 277 40.31 10.26 9.24
C ARG A 277 39.03 9.52 8.94
N PHE A 278 38.44 9.81 7.79
CA PHE A 278 37.34 9.05 7.17
C PHE A 278 37.88 8.47 5.86
N ILE A 279 37.74 7.16 5.67
CA ILE A 279 38.13 6.47 4.44
C ILE A 279 36.84 5.81 3.88
N PRO A 280 36.21 6.44 2.89
CA PRO A 280 35.04 5.81 2.26
C PRO A 280 35.49 4.64 1.39
N ASP A 281 34.85 3.49 1.55
CA ASP A 281 35.03 2.32 0.69
C ASP A 281 33.79 2.18 -0.20
N PHE A 282 33.80 2.84 -1.35
CA PHE A 282 32.75 2.76 -2.34
C PHE A 282 33.18 1.87 -3.50
N LYS A 283 32.32 0.93 -3.89
CA LYS A 283 32.46 0.15 -5.12
C LYS A 283 31.56 0.74 -6.20
N ASN A 284 32.08 0.83 -7.44
CA ASN A 284 31.34 1.25 -8.62
C ASN A 284 30.78 2.67 -8.57
N LEU A 285 31.55 3.64 -8.13
CA LEU A 285 31.22 5.04 -8.36
C LEU A 285 31.28 5.32 -9.87
N ALA A 286 30.12 5.36 -10.52
CA ALA A 286 29.94 5.82 -11.88
C ALA A 286 29.04 7.05 -11.83
N GLY A 287 29.61 8.22 -12.05
CA GLY A 287 28.89 9.48 -12.14
C GLY A 287 29.90 10.57 -12.53
N THR A 288 29.48 11.45 -13.39
CA THR A 288 30.19 12.69 -13.71
C THR A 288 29.65 13.82 -12.87
#